data_19e0566b99feaa472244677491c0502f
#
_entry.id   19e0566b99feaa472244677491c0502f
#
_cell.length_a   1.000
_cell.length_b   1.000
_cell.length_c   1.000
_cell.angle_alpha   90.00
_cell.angle_beta   90.00
_cell.angle_gamma   90.00
#
_symmetry.space_group_name_H-M   'P 1'
#
loop_
_entity.id
_entity.type
_entity.pdbx_description
1 polymer ?
#
loop_
_entity_poly.entity_id
_entity_poly.type
_entity_poly.pdbx_seq_one_letter_code
_entity_poly.pdbx_strand_id
1 'polypeptide(L)'
;MKKAILSCLMLMGVLSVSAQEQKGTTEYVFEPHWYLQLQGGAQYTTGEADFGKMISPTIQGAVGYQFSKSVGARLGINAWQSRTGWKEEHINAMKKEGYDLDNFKYTYIAPALDLTFDLSNIIAGYNPNRKLSFGAFIGIGLNFRMQSDDAKNYWNESWKYQGNAANGWDYAPIYNRQAPEDEGKVFFKGQAGLTADYHINDAWSIGLELNGNILSDKYNFKDAGNPDSYFNLLAGIKYNFGPTYSTRFIPAPEPEIRYVDKIVEKIVEVPAPAPAAVEPLRRDIFFEINKTIIRDSEKQKVQDIADYMNAHPTSKVMITGYADAGTGNDRINDRLAKGRAQVVVKALKEQYGIAESRISWDSKGSRVQPFAENDLNRVSICIAE
;
A
#
# COMPACT_ATOMS: atom_id res chain seq x y z
N MET A 1 -59.56 11.39 25.16
CA MET A 1 -58.27 10.95 24.60
C MET A 1 -57.25 12.10 24.56
N LYS A 2 -56.85 12.65 25.72
CA LYS A 2 -55.88 13.76 25.81
C LYS A 2 -55.11 13.72 27.14
N LYS A 3 -54.79 12.54 27.69
CA LYS A 3 -54.02 12.40 28.97
C LYS A 3 -52.99 11.26 28.98
N ALA A 4 -52.48 10.85 27.81
CA ALA A 4 -51.48 9.74 27.71
C ALA A 4 -50.17 10.13 27.04
N ILE A 5 -49.88 11.43 26.84
CA ILE A 5 -48.65 11.89 26.15
C ILE A 5 -47.69 12.66 27.07
N LEU A 6 -47.99 12.78 28.37
CA LEU A 6 -47.16 13.58 29.27
C LEU A 6 -46.35 12.80 30.30
N SER A 7 -46.26 11.47 30.15
CA SER A 7 -45.50 10.64 31.10
C SER A 7 -44.24 9.95 30.52
N CYS A 8 -43.84 10.23 29.27
CA CYS A 8 -42.60 9.72 28.67
C CYS A 8 -41.47 10.74 28.54
N LEU A 9 -41.59 11.93 29.09
CA LEU A 9 -40.62 13.03 28.94
C LEU A 9 -39.84 13.36 30.21
N MET A 10 -39.92 12.53 31.25
CA MET A 10 -39.23 12.80 32.53
C MET A 10 -38.30 11.65 32.99
N LEU A 11 -37.72 10.86 32.08
CA LEU A 11 -36.68 9.89 32.45
C LEU A 11 -35.48 9.91 31.49
N MET A 12 -35.19 11.04 30.87
CA MET A 12 -33.90 11.32 30.22
C MET A 12 -33.16 12.42 30.94
N GLY A 13 -33.05 12.27 32.23
CA GLY A 13 -32.25 13.14 33.09
C GLY A 13 -31.10 12.34 33.67
N VAL A 14 -29.89 12.73 33.25
CA VAL A 14 -28.62 12.49 33.97
C VAL A 14 -28.07 11.08 33.91
N LEU A 15 -27.55 10.67 32.76
CA LEU A 15 -26.28 9.99 32.67
C LEU A 15 -25.38 10.83 31.76
N SER A 16 -24.97 11.99 32.23
CA SER A 16 -23.71 12.58 31.76
C SER A 16 -22.59 11.73 32.34
N VAL A 17 -22.34 10.56 31.68
CA VAL A 17 -21.04 9.96 31.73
C VAL A 17 -20.12 11.01 31.10
N SER A 18 -19.34 11.67 31.95
CA SER A 18 -18.19 12.45 31.49
C SER A 18 -17.33 11.47 30.73
N ALA A 19 -17.49 11.42 29.41
CA ALA A 19 -16.51 10.82 28.53
C ALA A 19 -15.26 11.68 28.77
N GLN A 20 -14.35 11.18 29.58
CA GLN A 20 -13.03 11.73 29.74
C GLN A 20 -12.44 11.68 28.33
N GLU A 21 -12.31 12.86 27.69
CA GLU A 21 -11.69 12.96 26.37
C GLU A 21 -10.31 12.33 26.49
N GLN A 22 -10.19 11.13 25.92
CA GLN A 22 -8.93 10.40 25.90
C GLN A 22 -7.98 11.22 25.04
N LYS A 23 -7.11 12.01 25.68
CA LYS A 23 -6.08 12.78 24.98
C LYS A 23 -5.14 11.79 24.29
N GLY A 24 -5.10 11.84 22.97
CA GLY A 24 -4.27 10.99 22.13
C GLY A 24 -4.45 11.32 20.66
N THR A 25 -3.65 10.69 19.82
CA THR A 25 -3.72 10.82 18.36
C THR A 25 -4.08 9.48 17.73
N THR A 26 -4.88 9.52 16.68
CA THR A 26 -5.14 8.33 15.87
C THR A 26 -4.11 8.26 14.75
N GLU A 27 -3.31 7.20 14.72
CA GLU A 27 -2.38 6.90 13.63
C GLU A 27 -3.06 5.97 12.63
N TYR A 28 -2.88 6.28 11.34
CA TYR A 28 -3.31 5.41 10.26
C TYR A 28 -2.18 4.47 9.87
N VAL A 29 -2.44 3.17 9.94
CA VAL A 29 -1.49 2.11 9.57
C VAL A 29 -1.90 1.56 8.21
N PHE A 30 -0.98 1.55 7.26
CA PHE A 30 -1.22 1.00 5.92
C PHE A 30 -1.42 -0.52 5.99
N GLU A 31 -2.43 -1.04 5.26
CA GLU A 31 -2.68 -2.47 5.09
C GLU A 31 -2.41 -2.89 3.64
N PRO A 32 -1.52 -3.87 3.40
CA PRO A 32 -1.28 -4.40 2.06
C PRO A 32 -2.55 -5.03 1.47
N HIS A 33 -2.85 -4.70 0.20
CA HIS A 33 -4.10 -5.12 -0.41
C HIS A 33 -3.98 -5.32 -1.92
N TRP A 34 -4.87 -6.16 -2.45
CA TRP A 34 -5.05 -6.35 -3.88
C TRP A 34 -5.98 -5.29 -4.45
N TYR A 35 -5.82 -5.00 -5.74
CA TYR A 35 -6.77 -4.18 -6.48
C TYR A 35 -6.99 -4.69 -7.90
N LEU A 36 -8.19 -4.38 -8.44
CA LEU A 36 -8.56 -4.55 -9.83
C LEU A 36 -8.71 -3.19 -10.48
N GLN A 37 -8.23 -3.03 -11.71
CA GLN A 37 -8.34 -1.80 -12.48
C GLN A 37 -8.89 -2.11 -13.87
N LEU A 38 -9.88 -1.32 -14.33
CA LEU A 38 -10.45 -1.39 -15.67
C LEU A 38 -10.49 0.01 -16.27
N GLN A 39 -9.91 0.17 -17.46
CA GLN A 39 -9.74 1.46 -18.10
C GLN A 39 -10.04 1.36 -19.59
N GLY A 40 -10.48 2.46 -20.18
CA GLY A 40 -10.63 2.63 -21.62
C GLY A 40 -10.15 4.02 -22.04
N GLY A 41 -9.77 4.16 -23.29
CA GLY A 41 -9.27 5.45 -23.75
C GLY A 41 -8.78 5.45 -25.18
N ALA A 42 -7.81 6.31 -25.44
CA ALA A 42 -7.21 6.52 -26.74
C ALA A 42 -5.73 6.18 -26.73
N GLN A 43 -5.28 5.54 -27.80
CA GLN A 43 -3.88 5.32 -28.13
C GLN A 43 -3.48 6.20 -29.28
N TYR A 44 -2.31 6.81 -29.17
CA TYR A 44 -1.60 7.45 -30.27
C TYR A 44 -0.36 6.62 -30.61
N THR A 45 -0.30 6.08 -31.83
CA THR A 45 0.88 5.38 -32.33
C THR A 45 1.76 6.39 -33.06
N THR A 46 3.07 6.43 -32.74
CA THR A 46 3.99 7.31 -33.46
C THR A 46 4.23 6.83 -34.88
N GLY A 47 4.24 7.75 -35.82
CA GLY A 47 4.44 7.43 -37.23
C GLY A 47 4.38 8.70 -38.07
N GLU A 48 4.47 8.54 -39.40
CA GLU A 48 4.56 9.65 -40.36
C GLU A 48 3.19 10.25 -40.74
N ALA A 49 2.09 9.51 -40.51
CA ALA A 49 0.75 10.00 -40.79
C ALA A 49 0.34 11.14 -39.85
N ASP A 50 -0.62 11.95 -40.26
CA ASP A 50 -1.14 13.06 -39.47
C ASP A 50 -1.66 12.56 -38.11
N PHE A 51 -1.46 13.36 -37.06
CA PHE A 51 -1.78 13.01 -35.68
C PHE A 51 -3.19 12.38 -35.51
N GLY A 52 -4.20 13.01 -36.08
CA GLY A 52 -5.60 12.52 -35.98
C GLY A 52 -5.82 11.16 -36.64
N LYS A 53 -5.02 10.80 -37.61
CA LYS A 53 -5.10 9.51 -38.33
C LYS A 53 -4.46 8.36 -37.51
N MET A 54 -3.60 8.68 -36.55
CA MET A 54 -2.86 7.73 -35.71
C MET A 54 -3.53 7.45 -34.37
N ILE A 55 -4.68 8.06 -34.10
CA ILE A 55 -5.44 7.84 -32.86
C ILE A 55 -6.36 6.62 -33.05
N SER A 56 -6.35 5.73 -32.07
CA SER A 56 -7.18 4.51 -32.01
C SER A 56 -7.74 4.27 -30.62
N PRO A 57 -8.85 3.53 -30.46
CA PRO A 57 -9.36 3.15 -29.16
C PRO A 57 -8.46 2.09 -28.52
N THR A 58 -8.40 2.10 -27.19
CA THR A 58 -7.70 1.09 -26.40
C THR A 58 -8.43 0.81 -25.08
N ILE A 59 -8.26 -0.41 -24.55
CA ILE A 59 -8.76 -0.83 -23.24
C ILE A 59 -7.64 -1.46 -22.44
N GLN A 60 -7.76 -1.39 -21.12
CA GLN A 60 -6.79 -1.99 -20.21
C GLN A 60 -7.50 -2.61 -19.00
N GLY A 61 -7.14 -3.85 -18.68
CA GLY A 61 -7.49 -4.50 -17.43
C GLY A 61 -6.23 -4.83 -16.65
N ALA A 62 -6.25 -4.66 -15.33
CA ALA A 62 -5.09 -4.97 -14.53
C ALA A 62 -5.47 -5.46 -13.13
N VAL A 63 -4.65 -6.37 -12.59
CA VAL A 63 -4.67 -6.78 -11.18
C VAL A 63 -3.35 -6.35 -10.57
N GLY A 64 -3.42 -5.67 -9.43
CA GLY A 64 -2.22 -5.21 -8.72
C GLY A 64 -2.26 -5.54 -7.24
N TYR A 65 -1.09 -5.48 -6.63
CA TYR A 65 -0.90 -5.64 -5.20
C TYR A 65 -0.07 -4.48 -4.66
N GLN A 66 -0.61 -3.79 -3.67
CA GLN A 66 0.08 -2.71 -2.98
C GLN A 66 0.83 -3.29 -1.78
N PHE A 67 2.17 -3.33 -1.83
CA PHE A 67 3.01 -3.93 -0.78
C PHE A 67 3.17 -3.01 0.41
N SER A 68 3.26 -1.71 0.13
CA SER A 68 3.49 -0.68 1.13
C SER A 68 2.73 0.59 0.77
N LYS A 69 2.74 1.56 1.65
CA LYS A 69 2.12 2.87 1.42
C LYS A 69 2.56 3.57 0.12
N SER A 70 3.72 3.19 -0.44
CA SER A 70 4.30 3.91 -1.58
C SER A 70 4.67 3.01 -2.76
N VAL A 71 4.71 1.69 -2.60
CA VAL A 71 5.19 0.76 -3.64
C VAL A 71 4.23 -0.40 -3.81
N GLY A 72 3.93 -0.74 -5.05
CA GLY A 72 3.14 -1.87 -5.45
C GLY A 72 3.64 -2.51 -6.75
N ALA A 73 2.98 -3.57 -7.19
CA ALA A 73 3.18 -4.15 -8.51
C ALA A 73 1.83 -4.40 -9.18
N ARG A 74 1.84 -4.41 -10.52
CA ARG A 74 0.63 -4.57 -11.32
C ARG A 74 0.92 -5.47 -12.52
N LEU A 75 0.07 -6.48 -12.74
CA LEU A 75 -0.01 -7.23 -13.99
C LEU A 75 -1.18 -6.69 -14.79
N GLY A 76 -0.90 -6.08 -15.92
CA GLY A 76 -1.91 -5.47 -16.79
C GLY A 76 -1.93 -6.12 -18.17
N ILE A 77 -3.07 -6.02 -18.83
CA ILE A 77 -3.25 -6.37 -20.24
C ILE A 77 -3.90 -5.16 -20.92
N ASN A 78 -3.16 -4.56 -21.84
CA ASN A 78 -3.66 -3.51 -22.71
C ASN A 78 -3.96 -4.11 -24.08
N ALA A 79 -5.07 -3.75 -24.71
CA ALA A 79 -5.50 -4.36 -25.96
C ALA A 79 -6.40 -3.43 -26.78
N TRP A 80 -6.58 -3.76 -28.02
CA TRP A 80 -7.55 -3.36 -29.02
C TRP A 80 -6.87 -2.96 -30.33
N GLN A 81 -6.90 -1.67 -30.69
CA GLN A 81 -6.45 -1.21 -32.00
C GLN A 81 -5.21 -0.33 -31.91
N SER A 82 -4.33 -0.50 -32.87
CA SER A 82 -3.26 0.42 -33.19
C SER A 82 -3.37 0.84 -34.66
N ARG A 83 -2.71 1.91 -35.05
CA ARG A 83 -2.75 2.44 -36.41
C ARG A 83 -1.35 2.66 -36.95
N THR A 84 -1.24 2.53 -38.25
CA THR A 84 -0.08 2.93 -39.04
C THR A 84 -0.54 3.62 -40.32
N GLY A 85 0.35 4.39 -40.92
CA GLY A 85 0.05 5.06 -42.15
C GLY A 85 1.10 6.06 -42.56
N TRP A 86 0.79 6.81 -43.59
CA TRP A 86 1.65 7.78 -44.26
C TRP A 86 0.98 9.13 -44.28
N LYS A 87 1.75 10.17 -44.56
CA LYS A 87 1.21 11.51 -44.79
C LYS A 87 0.20 11.50 -45.94
N GLU A 88 -0.85 12.28 -45.80
CA GLU A 88 -1.93 12.34 -46.78
C GLU A 88 -1.45 12.71 -48.17
N GLU A 89 -0.44 13.60 -48.29
CA GLU A 89 0.19 13.97 -49.55
C GLU A 89 0.79 12.74 -50.27
N HIS A 90 1.45 11.85 -49.55
CA HIS A 90 2.02 10.62 -50.12
C HIS A 90 0.94 9.65 -50.56
N ILE A 91 -0.12 9.46 -49.75
CA ILE A 91 -1.26 8.59 -50.08
C ILE A 91 -1.94 9.13 -51.33
N ASN A 92 -2.18 10.43 -51.44
CA ASN A 92 -2.81 11.07 -52.61
C ASN A 92 -1.95 10.96 -53.87
N ALA A 93 -0.64 11.09 -53.75
CA ALA A 93 0.29 10.89 -54.86
C ALA A 93 0.22 9.44 -55.38
N MET A 94 0.25 8.46 -54.49
CA MET A 94 0.12 7.04 -54.84
C MET A 94 -1.23 6.67 -55.48
N LYS A 95 -2.34 7.24 -54.98
CA LYS A 95 -3.68 7.05 -55.55
C LYS A 95 -3.77 7.61 -56.97
N LYS A 96 -3.11 8.74 -57.28
CA LYS A 96 -3.03 9.31 -58.64
C LYS A 96 -2.33 8.39 -59.64
N GLU A 97 -1.37 7.64 -59.15
CA GLU A 97 -0.61 6.62 -59.93
C GLU A 97 -1.38 5.26 -60.02
N GLY A 98 -2.61 5.18 -59.46
CA GLY A 98 -3.44 4.00 -59.57
C GLY A 98 -3.21 2.97 -58.45
N TYR A 99 -2.53 3.31 -57.39
CA TYR A 99 -2.33 2.43 -56.24
C TYR A 99 -3.37 2.73 -55.16
N ASP A 100 -4.05 1.70 -54.66
CA ASP A 100 -5.06 1.83 -53.60
C ASP A 100 -4.40 1.66 -52.22
N LEU A 101 -3.70 2.70 -51.80
CA LEU A 101 -3.04 2.78 -50.51
C LEU A 101 -3.81 3.71 -49.58
N ASP A 102 -3.97 3.31 -48.32
CA ASP A 102 -4.56 4.12 -47.25
C ASP A 102 -3.92 3.76 -45.90
N ASN A 103 -4.17 4.63 -44.90
CA ASN A 103 -3.80 4.32 -43.54
C ASN A 103 -4.62 3.13 -43.03
N PHE A 104 -4.03 2.22 -42.31
CA PHE A 104 -4.72 1.04 -41.83
C PHE A 104 -4.61 0.85 -40.32
N LYS A 105 -5.46 -0.02 -39.79
CA LYS A 105 -5.51 -0.39 -38.38
C LYS A 105 -5.19 -1.87 -38.22
N TYR A 106 -4.66 -2.21 -37.07
CA TYR A 106 -4.38 -3.58 -36.66
C TYR A 106 -4.70 -3.78 -35.18
N THR A 107 -4.90 -5.03 -34.79
CA THR A 107 -5.23 -5.41 -33.41
C THR A 107 -3.98 -5.89 -32.68
N TYR A 108 -3.92 -5.62 -31.38
CA TYR A 108 -2.87 -6.10 -30.52
C TYR A 108 -3.39 -6.50 -29.14
N ILE A 109 -2.61 -7.33 -28.44
CA ILE A 109 -2.76 -7.66 -27.02
C ILE A 109 -1.39 -7.51 -26.37
N ALA A 110 -1.31 -6.73 -25.28
CA ALA A 110 -0.04 -6.35 -24.69
C ALA A 110 -0.03 -6.53 -23.16
N PRO A 111 0.24 -7.77 -22.68
CA PRO A 111 0.49 -7.99 -21.26
C PRO A 111 1.78 -7.30 -20.80
N ALA A 112 1.78 -6.77 -19.57
CA ALA A 112 2.92 -6.13 -18.94
C ALA A 112 2.89 -6.28 -17.42
N LEU A 113 4.09 -6.32 -16.84
CA LEU A 113 4.33 -6.28 -15.42
C LEU A 113 4.93 -4.91 -15.07
N ASP A 114 4.28 -4.18 -14.17
CA ASP A 114 4.67 -2.86 -13.73
C ASP A 114 5.05 -2.84 -12.25
N LEU A 115 6.07 -2.07 -11.93
CA LEU A 115 6.34 -1.60 -10.59
C LEU A 115 5.70 -0.22 -10.43
N THR A 116 4.84 -0.05 -9.43
CA THR A 116 4.04 1.16 -9.22
C THR A 116 4.48 1.93 -7.99
N PHE A 117 4.44 3.26 -8.07
CA PHE A 117 4.87 4.17 -7.02
C PHE A 117 3.76 5.19 -6.74
N ASP A 118 3.33 5.31 -5.49
CA ASP A 118 2.47 6.40 -5.05
C ASP A 118 3.33 7.61 -4.70
N LEU A 119 3.42 8.55 -5.66
CA LEU A 119 4.19 9.78 -5.52
C LEU A 119 3.62 10.69 -4.44
N SER A 120 2.30 10.69 -4.27
CA SER A 120 1.64 11.50 -3.24
C SER A 120 2.05 11.07 -1.84
N ASN A 121 2.15 9.76 -1.59
CA ASN A 121 2.60 9.22 -0.30
C ASN A 121 4.11 9.36 -0.10
N ILE A 122 4.90 9.30 -1.18
CA ILE A 122 6.36 9.54 -1.12
C ILE A 122 6.67 10.99 -0.72
N ILE A 123 5.98 11.96 -1.34
CA ILE A 123 6.28 13.40 -1.19
C ILE A 123 5.60 13.99 0.04
N ALA A 124 4.31 13.70 0.24
CA ALA A 124 3.47 14.35 1.25
C ALA A 124 3.11 13.44 2.44
N GLY A 125 3.73 12.25 2.54
CA GLY A 125 3.45 11.27 3.59
C GLY A 125 2.13 10.53 3.39
N TYR A 126 1.97 9.44 4.13
CA TYR A 126 0.80 8.58 4.05
C TYR A 126 -0.44 9.25 4.66
N ASN A 127 -1.51 9.34 3.87
CA ASN A 127 -2.81 9.85 4.31
C ASN A 127 -3.93 9.08 3.57
N PRO A 128 -4.63 8.13 4.23
CA PRO A 128 -5.70 7.35 3.61
C PRO A 128 -6.93 8.18 3.24
N ASN A 129 -7.14 9.34 3.87
CA ASN A 129 -8.26 10.25 3.58
C ASN A 129 -7.98 11.19 2.39
N ARG A 130 -6.83 11.05 1.74
CA ARG A 130 -6.49 11.86 0.56
C ARG A 130 -7.46 11.58 -0.58
N LYS A 131 -8.12 12.62 -1.10
CA LYS A 131 -9.10 12.48 -2.19
C LYS A 131 -8.46 12.35 -3.57
N LEU A 132 -7.29 12.97 -3.77
CA LEU A 132 -6.56 12.93 -5.04
C LEU A 132 -5.13 12.46 -4.79
N SER A 133 -4.72 11.39 -5.47
CA SER A 133 -3.35 10.89 -5.43
C SER A 133 -2.75 10.82 -6.82
N PHE A 134 -1.44 11.00 -6.88
CA PHE A 134 -0.64 10.89 -8.09
C PHE A 134 0.35 9.75 -7.94
N GLY A 135 0.52 8.99 -9.00
CA GLY A 135 1.44 7.88 -9.05
C GLY A 135 2.29 7.88 -10.32
N ALA A 136 3.29 7.03 -10.32
CA ALA A 136 4.08 6.70 -11.48
C ALA A 136 4.30 5.19 -11.53
N PHE A 137 4.65 4.68 -12.71
CA PHE A 137 5.05 3.29 -12.86
C PHE A 137 6.09 3.13 -13.96
N ILE A 138 6.81 2.03 -13.86
CA ILE A 138 7.71 1.54 -14.91
C ILE A 138 7.48 0.03 -15.05
N GLY A 139 7.52 -0.46 -16.27
CA GLY A 139 7.24 -1.85 -16.53
C GLY A 139 7.87 -2.39 -17.80
N ILE A 140 7.80 -3.71 -17.90
CA ILE A 140 8.20 -4.46 -19.07
C ILE A 140 7.08 -5.41 -19.48
N GLY A 141 7.03 -5.75 -20.76
CA GLY A 141 5.98 -6.62 -21.25
C GLY A 141 6.23 -7.14 -22.66
N LEU A 142 5.20 -7.76 -23.19
CA LEU A 142 5.14 -8.22 -24.55
C LEU A 142 4.00 -7.52 -25.28
N ASN A 143 4.11 -7.38 -26.58
CA ASN A 143 3.02 -6.94 -27.43
C ASN A 143 2.84 -7.96 -28.56
N PHE A 144 1.70 -8.59 -28.57
CA PHE A 144 1.29 -9.55 -29.60
C PHE A 144 0.49 -8.77 -30.65
N ARG A 145 1.16 -8.40 -31.73
CA ARG A 145 0.50 -7.81 -32.90
C ARG A 145 -0.20 -8.93 -33.69
N MET A 146 -1.49 -8.78 -33.91
CA MET A 146 -2.27 -9.74 -34.69
C MET A 146 -2.06 -9.49 -36.19
N GLN A 147 -2.33 -10.52 -36.98
CA GLN A 147 -2.38 -10.42 -38.44
C GLN A 147 -3.45 -9.40 -38.86
N SER A 148 -3.20 -8.67 -39.93
CA SER A 148 -4.12 -7.68 -40.50
C SER A 148 -4.20 -7.85 -42.00
N ASP A 149 -5.42 -8.06 -42.49
CA ASP A 149 -5.67 -8.14 -43.95
C ASP A 149 -5.39 -6.78 -44.61
N ASP A 150 -5.63 -5.68 -43.90
CA ASP A 150 -5.29 -4.33 -44.39
C ASP A 150 -3.79 -4.17 -44.60
N ALA A 151 -2.97 -4.70 -43.68
CA ALA A 151 -1.52 -4.71 -43.79
C ALA A 151 -1.06 -5.51 -45.01
N LYS A 152 -1.68 -6.67 -45.24
CA LYS A 152 -1.38 -7.53 -46.37
C LYS A 152 -1.73 -6.88 -47.70
N ASN A 153 -2.92 -6.23 -47.78
CA ASN A 153 -3.34 -5.49 -48.96
C ASN A 153 -2.39 -4.31 -49.25
N TYR A 154 -2.04 -3.56 -48.21
CA TYR A 154 -1.07 -2.46 -48.31
C TYR A 154 0.24 -2.91 -48.93
N TRP A 155 0.78 -4.06 -48.49
CA TRP A 155 2.03 -4.60 -49.05
C TRP A 155 1.89 -5.05 -50.47
N ASN A 156 0.81 -5.71 -50.83
CA ASN A 156 0.58 -6.16 -52.21
C ASN A 156 0.53 -4.97 -53.17
N GLU A 157 -0.10 -3.86 -52.77
CA GLU A 157 -0.12 -2.66 -53.59
C GLU A 157 1.25 -1.95 -53.64
N SER A 158 1.97 -1.90 -52.54
CA SER A 158 3.31 -1.29 -52.49
C SER A 158 4.35 -2.03 -53.33
N TRP A 159 4.25 -3.37 -53.42
CA TRP A 159 5.09 -4.17 -54.32
C TRP A 159 4.85 -3.88 -55.79
N LYS A 160 3.61 -3.62 -56.22
CA LYS A 160 3.30 -3.19 -57.58
C LYS A 160 4.00 -1.88 -57.92
N TYR A 161 4.09 -0.95 -56.95
CA TYR A 161 4.77 0.31 -57.11
C TYR A 161 6.30 0.16 -57.30
N GLN A 162 6.97 -0.71 -56.54
CA GLN A 162 8.41 -0.96 -56.67
C GLN A 162 8.80 -1.45 -58.06
N GLY A 163 7.93 -2.16 -58.74
CA GLY A 163 8.17 -2.61 -60.11
C GLY A 163 8.23 -1.47 -61.13
N ASN A 164 7.69 -0.27 -60.82
CA ASN A 164 7.63 0.91 -61.66
C ASN A 164 8.63 2.00 -61.26
N ALA A 165 9.53 1.78 -60.30
CA ALA A 165 10.47 2.76 -59.78
C ALA A 165 11.55 3.23 -60.82
N ALA A 166 11.50 2.74 -62.05
CA ALA A 166 12.30 3.22 -63.16
C ALA A 166 12.06 4.69 -63.56
N ASN A 167 11.00 5.33 -63.00
CA ASN A 167 10.59 6.70 -63.32
C ASN A 167 11.16 7.76 -62.40
N GLY A 168 12.19 7.46 -61.59
CA GLY A 168 12.98 8.52 -60.88
C GLY A 168 12.33 9.12 -59.67
N TRP A 169 11.28 8.55 -59.10
CA TRP A 169 10.68 8.98 -57.86
C TRP A 169 11.42 8.38 -56.66
N ASP A 170 12.22 9.21 -56.00
CA ASP A 170 13.11 8.83 -54.90
C ASP A 170 12.30 8.68 -53.57
N TYR A 171 11.23 7.90 -53.56
CA TYR A 171 10.53 7.50 -52.36
C TYR A 171 11.01 6.15 -51.82
N ALA A 172 12.22 5.77 -52.17
CA ALA A 172 12.86 4.52 -51.76
C ALA A 172 13.09 4.32 -50.26
N PRO A 173 13.05 5.32 -49.36
CA PRO A 173 13.21 5.08 -47.92
C PRO A 173 12.06 4.32 -47.29
N ILE A 174 10.92 4.21 -47.96
CA ILE A 174 9.69 3.66 -47.40
C ILE A 174 9.71 2.12 -47.37
N TYR A 175 10.59 1.50 -48.14
CA TYR A 175 10.56 0.05 -48.44
C TYR A 175 11.89 -0.63 -48.14
N ASN A 176 12.19 -0.80 -46.88
CA ASN A 176 13.25 -1.74 -46.53
C ASN A 176 12.78 -3.16 -46.89
N ARG A 177 13.58 -3.84 -47.69
CA ARG A 177 13.35 -5.02 -48.50
C ARG A 177 12.91 -6.33 -47.81
N GLN A 178 12.30 -6.23 -46.65
CA GLN A 178 11.74 -7.43 -46.02
C GLN A 178 10.25 -7.50 -46.34
N ALA A 179 9.87 -8.60 -47.04
CA ALA A 179 8.45 -8.93 -47.19
C ALA A 179 7.78 -8.83 -45.82
N PRO A 180 6.55 -8.26 -45.73
CA PRO A 180 5.85 -8.29 -44.48
C PRO A 180 5.65 -9.76 -44.14
N GLU A 181 6.12 -10.11 -42.98
CA GLU A 181 5.70 -11.36 -42.40
C GLU A 181 4.22 -11.18 -42.12
N ASP A 182 3.38 -11.81 -42.92
CA ASP A 182 1.90 -11.78 -42.82
C ASP A 182 1.38 -12.30 -41.47
N GLU A 183 2.29 -12.79 -40.66
CA GLU A 183 1.99 -13.47 -39.40
C GLU A 183 1.97 -12.48 -38.23
N GLY A 184 1.14 -12.82 -37.23
CA GLY A 184 1.19 -12.15 -35.93
C GLY A 184 2.60 -12.19 -35.38
N LYS A 185 3.06 -11.07 -34.80
CA LYS A 185 4.43 -10.93 -34.30
C LYS A 185 4.45 -10.53 -32.85
N VAL A 186 5.44 -11.03 -32.12
CA VAL A 186 5.64 -10.70 -30.70
C VAL A 186 6.78 -9.72 -30.59
N PHE A 187 6.53 -8.62 -29.89
CA PHE A 187 7.51 -7.57 -29.61
C PHE A 187 7.74 -7.47 -28.12
N PHE A 188 8.98 -7.34 -27.72
CA PHE A 188 9.31 -6.95 -26.37
C PHE A 188 9.02 -5.45 -26.20
N LYS A 189 8.41 -5.06 -25.07
CA LYS A 189 8.11 -3.66 -24.79
C LYS A 189 8.59 -3.21 -23.42
N GLY A 190 9.08 -1.98 -23.36
CA GLY A 190 9.22 -1.21 -22.14
C GLY A 190 8.08 -0.20 -22.03
N GLN A 191 7.64 0.07 -20.83
CA GLN A 191 6.62 1.11 -20.59
C GLN A 191 6.89 1.90 -19.33
N ALA A 192 6.45 3.17 -19.33
CA ALA A 192 6.44 4.03 -18.15
C ALA A 192 5.24 4.96 -18.22
N GLY A 193 4.74 5.42 -17.08
CA GLY A 193 3.59 6.31 -17.08
C GLY A 193 3.32 6.97 -15.75
N LEU A 194 2.30 7.84 -15.79
CA LEU A 194 1.79 8.60 -14.67
C LEU A 194 0.32 8.27 -14.45
N THR A 195 -0.11 8.28 -13.20
CA THR A 195 -1.52 8.08 -12.81
C THR A 195 -2.00 9.22 -11.93
N ALA A 196 -3.30 9.49 -12.01
CA ALA A 196 -4.00 10.38 -11.11
C ALA A 196 -5.30 9.69 -10.70
N ASP A 197 -5.44 9.36 -9.42
CA ASP A 197 -6.59 8.65 -8.88
C ASP A 197 -7.40 9.56 -7.94
N TYR A 198 -8.70 9.68 -8.19
CA TYR A 198 -9.65 10.31 -7.29
C TYR A 198 -10.38 9.24 -6.47
N HIS A 199 -10.16 9.23 -5.15
CA HIS A 199 -10.75 8.27 -4.22
C HIS A 199 -12.19 8.67 -3.86
N ILE A 200 -13.17 7.89 -4.33
CA ILE A 200 -14.58 8.05 -3.97
C ILE A 200 -14.77 7.62 -2.52
N ASN A 201 -14.23 6.45 -2.18
CA ASN A 201 -14.16 5.86 -0.85
C ASN A 201 -12.93 4.95 -0.76
N ASP A 202 -12.79 4.20 0.33
CA ASP A 202 -11.64 3.31 0.57
C ASP A 202 -11.51 2.19 -0.47
N ALA A 203 -12.64 1.73 -1.03
CA ALA A 203 -12.68 0.65 -2.01
C ALA A 203 -12.61 1.14 -3.46
N TRP A 204 -13.23 2.28 -3.80
CA TRP A 204 -13.42 2.73 -5.17
C TRP A 204 -12.70 4.03 -5.50
N SER A 205 -12.02 4.03 -6.63
CA SER A 205 -11.40 5.22 -7.21
C SER A 205 -11.71 5.33 -8.70
N ILE A 206 -11.75 6.58 -9.20
CA ILE A 206 -11.71 6.89 -10.62
C ILE A 206 -10.31 7.37 -10.95
N GLY A 207 -9.69 6.80 -12.00
CA GLY A 207 -8.32 7.10 -12.36
C GLY A 207 -8.15 7.56 -13.79
N LEU A 208 -7.14 8.40 -13.99
CA LEU A 208 -6.54 8.73 -15.28
C LEU A 208 -5.14 8.14 -15.34
N GLU A 209 -4.76 7.63 -16.50
CA GLU A 209 -3.42 7.10 -16.76
C GLU A 209 -2.91 7.63 -18.10
N LEU A 210 -1.68 8.15 -18.09
CA LEU A 210 -0.90 8.46 -19.28
C LEU A 210 0.30 7.53 -19.28
N ASN A 211 0.46 6.70 -20.31
CA ASN A 211 1.62 5.84 -20.45
C ASN A 211 2.27 5.95 -21.82
N GLY A 212 3.59 5.82 -21.86
CA GLY A 212 4.40 5.67 -23.07
C GLY A 212 4.97 4.26 -23.13
N ASN A 213 4.93 3.68 -24.33
CA ASN A 213 5.42 2.35 -24.65
C ASN A 213 6.48 2.44 -25.72
N ILE A 214 7.60 1.73 -25.55
CA ILE A 214 8.68 1.61 -26.50
C ILE A 214 8.84 0.14 -26.87
N LEU A 215 8.89 -0.15 -28.17
CA LEU A 215 9.02 -1.48 -28.72
C LEU A 215 10.20 -1.52 -29.72
N SER A 216 10.60 -2.73 -30.11
CA SER A 216 11.53 -2.86 -31.23
C SER A 216 10.88 -2.34 -32.53
N ASP A 217 11.70 -1.89 -33.43
CA ASP A 217 11.34 -1.53 -34.80
C ASP A 217 10.48 -2.65 -35.47
N LYS A 218 9.59 -2.27 -36.40
CA LYS A 218 8.63 -3.13 -37.15
C LYS A 218 7.29 -3.38 -36.46
N TYR A 219 7.03 -2.80 -35.26
CA TYR A 219 5.71 -2.91 -34.64
C TYR A 219 4.64 -2.23 -35.49
N ASN A 220 4.94 -1.10 -36.06
CA ASN A 220 4.05 -0.33 -36.94
C ASN A 220 4.10 -0.80 -38.42
N PHE A 221 4.65 -1.97 -38.72
CA PHE A 221 4.88 -2.55 -40.05
C PHE A 221 5.91 -1.78 -40.90
N LYS A 222 6.74 -0.96 -40.31
CA LYS A 222 7.82 -0.23 -40.98
C LYS A 222 9.15 -0.60 -40.35
N ASP A 223 10.21 -0.52 -41.12
CA ASP A 223 11.58 -0.77 -40.69
C ASP A 223 12.38 0.52 -40.96
N ALA A 224 12.34 1.45 -39.99
CA ALA A 224 13.00 2.75 -40.12
C ALA A 224 14.34 2.80 -39.38
N GLY A 225 14.75 1.72 -38.72
CA GLY A 225 15.94 1.68 -37.89
C GLY A 225 15.79 2.39 -36.54
N ASN A 226 14.56 2.72 -36.13
CA ASN A 226 14.23 3.39 -34.88
C ASN A 226 13.23 2.55 -34.07
N PRO A 227 13.32 2.55 -32.74
CA PRO A 227 12.29 1.93 -31.92
C PRO A 227 10.91 2.55 -32.18
N ASP A 228 9.91 1.69 -32.30
CA ASP A 228 8.52 2.12 -32.36
C ASP A 228 7.99 2.51 -31.00
N SER A 229 7.04 3.42 -30.97
CA SER A 229 6.40 3.85 -29.72
C SER A 229 4.92 4.13 -29.90
N TYR A 230 4.19 4.03 -28.79
CA TYR A 230 2.82 4.50 -28.73
C TYR A 230 2.51 5.04 -27.31
N PHE A 231 1.56 5.94 -27.24
CA PHE A 231 1.12 6.58 -26.00
C PHE A 231 -0.36 6.28 -25.77
N ASN A 232 -0.72 5.95 -24.55
CA ASN A 232 -2.11 5.75 -24.14
C ASN A 232 -2.54 6.82 -23.16
N LEU A 233 -3.74 7.37 -23.38
CA LEU A 233 -4.47 8.16 -22.40
C LEU A 233 -5.71 7.36 -22.02
N LEU A 234 -5.77 6.91 -20.78
CA LEU A 234 -6.78 6.00 -20.26
C LEU A 234 -7.52 6.64 -19.10
N ALA A 235 -8.81 6.35 -19.00
CA ALA A 235 -9.64 6.68 -17.86
C ALA A 235 -10.43 5.43 -17.43
N GLY A 236 -10.65 5.26 -16.12
CA GLY A 236 -11.37 4.10 -15.64
C GLY A 236 -11.54 4.05 -14.14
N ILE A 237 -11.83 2.87 -13.64
CA ILE A 237 -12.12 2.59 -12.25
C ILE A 237 -11.09 1.64 -11.66
N LYS A 238 -10.85 1.81 -10.37
CA LYS A 238 -10.03 0.92 -9.54
C LYS A 238 -10.84 0.49 -8.33
N TYR A 239 -10.77 -0.79 -7.99
CA TYR A 239 -11.40 -1.38 -6.82
C TYR A 239 -10.34 -2.07 -5.95
N ASN A 240 -10.24 -1.66 -4.68
CA ASN A 240 -9.37 -2.27 -3.67
C ASN A 240 -10.12 -3.37 -2.92
N PHE A 241 -9.50 -4.53 -2.77
CA PHE A 241 -10.07 -5.66 -2.03
C PHE A 241 -9.65 -5.60 -0.56
N GLY A 242 -10.64 -5.55 0.34
CA GLY A 242 -10.41 -5.46 1.78
C GLY A 242 -10.01 -4.06 2.26
N PRO A 243 -9.63 -3.95 3.55
CA PRO A 243 -9.21 -2.68 4.11
C PRO A 243 -7.87 -2.24 3.54
N THR A 244 -7.75 -0.95 3.24
CA THR A 244 -6.50 -0.34 2.75
C THR A 244 -5.66 0.26 3.90
N TYR A 245 -6.27 0.41 5.08
CA TYR A 245 -5.63 0.87 6.29
C TYR A 245 -6.39 0.39 7.54
N SER A 246 -5.70 0.42 8.66
CA SER A 246 -6.27 0.29 10.02
C SER A 246 -5.95 1.55 10.83
N THR A 247 -6.58 1.68 11.98
CA THR A 247 -6.33 2.81 12.89
C THR A 247 -5.77 2.31 14.21
N ARG A 248 -4.71 2.96 14.71
CA ARG A 248 -4.13 2.71 16.01
C ARG A 248 -4.22 4.00 16.86
N PHE A 249 -4.84 3.89 18.01
CA PHE A 249 -4.87 4.99 18.96
C PHE A 249 -3.54 5.06 19.72
N ILE A 250 -2.88 6.20 19.69
CA ILE A 250 -1.68 6.51 20.49
C ILE A 250 -2.11 7.46 21.58
N PRO A 251 -2.12 7.04 22.86
CA PRO A 251 -2.39 7.93 23.98
C PRO A 251 -1.37 9.09 23.98
N ALA A 252 -1.82 10.28 24.28
CA ALA A 252 -0.89 11.39 24.51
C ALA A 252 0.06 11.02 25.67
N PRO A 253 1.35 11.36 25.59
CA PRO A 253 2.22 11.22 26.73
C PRO A 253 1.63 12.00 27.92
N GLU A 254 1.66 11.39 29.08
CA GLU A 254 1.20 12.08 30.29
C GLU A 254 1.96 13.41 30.41
N PRO A 255 1.28 14.52 30.75
CA PRO A 255 1.93 15.80 30.86
C PRO A 255 3.03 15.71 31.93
N GLU A 256 4.25 16.02 31.53
CA GLU A 256 5.38 16.18 32.47
C GLU A 256 5.01 17.29 33.45
N ILE A 257 4.65 16.94 34.68
CA ILE A 257 4.37 17.91 35.73
C ILE A 257 5.71 18.53 36.12
N ARG A 258 6.08 19.63 35.48
CA ARG A 258 7.18 20.47 35.95
C ARG A 258 6.68 21.22 37.18
N TYR A 259 7.10 20.78 38.36
CA TYR A 259 6.95 21.59 39.58
C TYR A 259 7.85 22.82 39.40
N VAL A 260 7.21 23.97 39.09
CA VAL A 260 7.87 25.27 39.24
C VAL A 260 7.73 25.64 40.71
N ASP A 261 8.82 25.50 41.46
CA ASP A 261 8.88 25.99 42.86
C ASP A 261 8.62 27.48 42.88
N LYS A 262 7.35 27.82 43.05
CA LYS A 262 6.96 29.19 43.40
C LYS A 262 6.95 29.31 44.92
N ILE A 263 8.06 29.79 45.48
CA ILE A 263 8.14 30.13 46.89
C ILE A 263 7.10 31.24 47.14
N VAL A 264 5.97 30.87 47.74
CA VAL A 264 5.05 31.78 48.35
C VAL A 264 5.13 31.55 49.86
N GLU A 265 5.88 32.38 50.55
CA GLU A 265 5.82 32.44 52.00
C GLU A 265 4.42 32.85 52.42
N LYS A 266 3.60 31.88 52.81
CA LYS A 266 2.39 32.11 53.59
C LYS A 266 2.43 31.17 54.78
N ILE A 267 2.71 31.72 55.92
CA ILE A 267 2.61 31.04 57.23
C ILE A 267 1.14 30.62 57.40
N VAL A 268 0.86 29.32 57.36
CA VAL A 268 -0.40 28.72 57.78
C VAL A 268 -0.06 27.45 58.55
N GLU A 269 -0.64 27.33 59.72
CA GLU A 269 -0.52 26.19 60.63
C GLU A 269 -0.68 24.84 59.96
N VAL A 270 0.22 23.94 60.22
CA VAL A 270 0.37 22.61 59.54
C VAL A 270 -0.59 21.61 60.20
N PRO A 271 -1.53 20.99 59.47
CA PRO A 271 -2.06 19.68 59.81
C PRO A 271 -0.99 18.61 59.45
N ALA A 272 -0.90 17.55 60.24
CA ALA A 272 0.06 16.48 60.07
C ALA A 272 0.10 15.92 58.63
N PRO A 273 1.30 15.55 58.10
CA PRO A 273 1.47 15.15 56.68
C PRO A 273 0.71 13.87 56.39
N ALA A 274 -0.10 13.93 55.29
CA ALA A 274 -0.63 12.73 54.65
C ALA A 274 0.53 11.83 54.13
N PRO A 275 0.41 10.50 54.17
CA PRO A 275 1.48 9.60 53.72
C PRO A 275 1.80 9.87 52.23
N ALA A 276 3.11 9.99 51.92
CA ALA A 276 3.59 10.23 50.56
C ALA A 276 3.06 9.17 49.60
N ALA A 277 2.53 9.60 48.46
CA ALA A 277 2.10 8.68 47.42
C ALA A 277 3.33 7.87 46.94
N VAL A 278 3.22 6.55 47.03
CA VAL A 278 4.29 5.63 46.63
C VAL A 278 4.30 5.56 45.11
N GLU A 279 5.46 5.83 44.48
CA GLU A 279 5.57 5.75 43.02
C GLU A 279 5.53 4.27 42.57
N PRO A 280 4.75 3.92 41.52
CA PRO A 280 4.68 2.57 41.01
C PRO A 280 6.03 2.08 40.46
N LEU A 281 6.39 0.84 40.77
CA LEU A 281 7.60 0.20 40.23
C LEU A 281 7.26 -0.63 38.98
N ARG A 282 7.90 -0.36 37.83
CA ARG A 282 7.84 -1.22 36.66
C ARG A 282 9.16 -1.96 36.47
N ARG A 283 9.07 -3.27 36.18
CA ARG A 283 10.19 -4.11 35.75
C ARG A 283 9.77 -5.02 34.60
N ASP A 284 10.61 -5.05 33.55
CA ASP A 284 10.41 -5.87 32.36
C ASP A 284 11.41 -7.04 32.39
N ILE A 285 10.90 -8.26 32.53
CA ILE A 285 11.70 -9.50 32.65
C ILE A 285 11.70 -10.20 31.30
N PHE A 286 12.86 -10.30 30.66
CA PHE A 286 13.04 -10.83 29.31
C PHE A 286 13.40 -12.33 29.31
N PHE A 287 12.93 -13.04 28.28
CA PHE A 287 13.11 -14.47 28.12
C PHE A 287 13.80 -14.82 26.80
N GLU A 288 14.51 -15.94 26.80
CA GLU A 288 15.03 -16.50 25.56
C GLU A 288 13.90 -17.07 24.69
N ILE A 289 14.21 -17.26 23.40
CA ILE A 289 13.31 -17.89 22.45
C ILE A 289 12.91 -19.29 22.96
N ASN A 290 11.62 -19.59 22.87
CA ASN A 290 11.02 -20.86 23.28
C ASN A 290 11.26 -21.25 24.76
N LYS A 291 11.62 -20.29 25.64
CA LYS A 291 11.83 -20.54 27.07
C LYS A 291 10.92 -19.70 27.95
N THR A 292 10.65 -20.28 29.16
CA THR A 292 9.89 -19.66 30.25
C THR A 292 10.68 -19.66 31.55
N ILE A 293 12.03 -19.78 31.46
CA ILE A 293 12.94 -19.78 32.61
C ILE A 293 13.52 -18.37 32.76
N ILE A 294 13.45 -17.83 33.98
CA ILE A 294 14.07 -16.53 34.31
C ILE A 294 15.57 -16.69 34.27
N ARG A 295 16.25 -15.91 33.40
CA ARG A 295 17.71 -15.90 33.29
C ARG A 295 18.34 -15.32 34.55
N ASP A 296 19.57 -15.69 34.83
CA ASP A 296 20.33 -15.14 35.99
C ASP A 296 20.44 -13.60 35.90
N SER A 297 20.61 -13.05 34.69
CA SER A 297 20.63 -11.61 34.44
C SER A 297 19.31 -10.89 34.74
N GLU A 298 18.20 -11.59 34.78
CA GLU A 298 16.87 -11.05 35.04
C GLU A 298 16.38 -11.23 36.49
N LYS A 299 17.09 -12.06 37.29
CA LYS A 299 16.71 -12.35 38.67
C LYS A 299 16.70 -11.09 39.55
N GLN A 300 17.63 -10.16 39.33
CA GLN A 300 17.69 -8.91 40.09
C GLN A 300 16.37 -8.10 39.91
N LYS A 301 15.80 -8.11 38.74
CA LYS A 301 14.50 -7.40 38.48
C LYS A 301 13.33 -8.02 39.25
N VAL A 302 13.34 -9.36 39.43
CA VAL A 302 12.35 -10.05 40.28
C VAL A 302 12.54 -9.69 41.73
N GLN A 303 13.79 -9.60 42.19
CA GLN A 303 14.08 -9.15 43.52
C GLN A 303 13.69 -7.71 43.77
N ASP A 304 13.94 -6.79 42.81
CA ASP A 304 13.49 -5.37 42.91
C ASP A 304 11.98 -5.26 43.15
N ILE A 305 11.19 -6.11 42.47
CA ILE A 305 9.73 -6.17 42.67
C ILE A 305 9.41 -6.66 44.08
N ALA A 306 10.05 -7.71 44.54
CA ALA A 306 9.82 -8.25 45.87
C ALA A 306 10.20 -7.25 46.97
N ASP A 307 11.34 -6.56 46.82
CA ASP A 307 11.82 -5.54 47.75
C ASP A 307 10.87 -4.37 47.83
N TYR A 308 10.36 -3.90 46.66
CA TYR A 308 9.33 -2.88 46.60
C TYR A 308 8.04 -3.32 47.31
N MET A 309 7.57 -4.53 47.07
CA MET A 309 6.37 -5.04 47.71
C MET A 309 6.50 -5.27 49.20
N ASN A 310 7.72 -5.60 49.66
CA ASN A 310 8.03 -5.73 51.11
C ASN A 310 8.12 -4.36 51.78
N ALA A 311 8.69 -3.35 51.10
CA ALA A 311 8.71 -1.97 51.57
C ALA A 311 7.29 -1.32 51.60
N HIS A 312 6.37 -1.82 50.77
CA HIS A 312 4.98 -1.33 50.63
C HIS A 312 3.96 -2.46 50.87
N PRO A 313 3.62 -2.79 52.13
CA PRO A 313 2.77 -3.96 52.45
C PRO A 313 1.39 -3.98 51.81
N THR A 314 0.87 -2.84 51.42
CA THR A 314 -0.47 -2.71 50.76
C THR A 314 -0.40 -2.78 49.24
N SER A 315 0.79 -2.69 48.63
CA SER A 315 0.95 -2.71 47.18
C SER A 315 0.60 -4.09 46.58
N LYS A 316 0.14 -4.05 45.34
CA LYS A 316 -0.15 -5.24 44.52
C LYS A 316 0.71 -5.21 43.26
N VAL A 317 1.02 -6.38 42.70
CA VAL A 317 1.73 -6.46 41.43
C VAL A 317 0.83 -7.09 40.36
N MET A 318 0.80 -6.46 39.19
CA MET A 318 0.23 -7.03 37.97
C MET A 318 1.37 -7.52 37.08
N ILE A 319 1.31 -8.79 36.66
CA ILE A 319 2.30 -9.44 35.81
C ILE A 319 1.64 -9.82 34.49
N THR A 320 2.05 -9.22 33.39
CA THR A 320 1.51 -9.56 32.07
C THR A 320 2.58 -10.18 31.20
N GLY A 321 2.34 -11.44 30.75
CA GLY A 321 3.24 -12.17 29.87
C GLY A 321 2.95 -11.96 28.39
N TYR A 322 4.02 -11.88 27.60
CA TYR A 322 3.99 -11.68 26.15
C TYR A 322 4.90 -12.67 25.42
N ALA A 323 4.61 -12.90 24.15
CA ALA A 323 5.46 -13.64 23.22
C ALA A 323 5.64 -12.83 21.93
N ASP A 324 6.80 -13.01 21.31
CA ASP A 324 7.11 -12.38 20.03
C ASP A 324 6.22 -12.92 18.90
N ALA A 325 5.83 -12.08 17.97
CA ALA A 325 5.01 -12.45 16.81
C ALA A 325 5.83 -13.04 15.66
N GLY A 326 7.15 -12.81 15.65
CA GLY A 326 8.04 -13.26 14.58
C GLY A 326 8.36 -14.75 14.61
N THR A 327 8.04 -15.46 15.70
CA THR A 327 8.33 -16.90 15.85
C THR A 327 7.14 -17.65 16.43
N GLY A 328 7.05 -18.97 16.10
CA GLY A 328 5.98 -19.84 16.58
C GLY A 328 4.64 -19.64 15.86
N ASN A 329 3.57 -20.01 16.53
CA ASN A 329 2.19 -19.78 16.12
C ASN A 329 1.37 -19.41 17.38
N ASP A 330 0.12 -18.99 17.20
CA ASP A 330 -0.73 -18.52 18.31
C ASP A 330 -0.80 -19.48 19.47
N ARG A 331 -0.97 -20.78 19.20
CA ARG A 331 -1.04 -21.82 20.24
C ARG A 331 0.27 -21.93 21.05
N ILE A 332 1.41 -21.82 20.37
CA ILE A 332 2.73 -21.87 21.02
C ILE A 332 2.94 -20.57 21.81
N ASN A 333 2.65 -19.43 21.21
CA ASN A 333 2.87 -18.11 21.78
C ASN A 333 1.96 -17.85 22.99
N ASP A 334 0.72 -18.32 22.99
CA ASP A 334 -0.18 -18.28 24.15
C ASP A 334 0.38 -19.10 25.31
N ARG A 335 0.90 -20.31 25.06
CA ARG A 335 1.51 -21.14 26.07
C ARG A 335 2.77 -20.50 26.65
N LEU A 336 3.63 -19.90 25.79
CA LEU A 336 4.87 -19.25 26.22
C LEU A 336 4.58 -17.99 27.04
N ALA A 337 3.68 -17.12 26.58
CA ALA A 337 3.28 -15.91 27.29
C ALA A 337 2.71 -16.24 28.68
N LYS A 338 1.80 -17.23 28.76
CA LYS A 338 1.27 -17.73 30.02
C LYS A 338 2.35 -18.28 30.94
N GLY A 339 3.25 -19.13 30.42
CA GLY A 339 4.33 -19.72 31.19
C GLY A 339 5.33 -18.67 31.73
N ARG A 340 5.59 -17.62 30.94
CA ARG A 340 6.45 -16.50 31.37
C ARG A 340 5.84 -15.70 32.51
N ALA A 341 4.55 -15.38 32.47
CA ALA A 341 3.87 -14.75 33.59
C ALA A 341 3.89 -15.66 34.83
N GLN A 342 3.54 -16.92 34.68
CA GLN A 342 3.45 -17.87 35.78
C GLN A 342 4.79 -18.15 36.49
N VAL A 343 5.91 -18.18 35.75
CA VAL A 343 7.22 -18.39 36.39
C VAL A 343 7.64 -17.21 37.27
N VAL A 344 7.25 -15.97 36.89
CA VAL A 344 7.49 -14.79 37.72
C VAL A 344 6.59 -14.80 38.95
N VAL A 345 5.29 -15.15 38.82
CA VAL A 345 4.37 -15.37 39.93
C VAL A 345 4.96 -16.39 40.91
N LYS A 346 5.42 -17.53 40.38
CA LYS A 346 6.01 -18.61 41.18
C LYS A 346 7.23 -18.12 41.93
N ALA A 347 8.14 -17.37 41.28
CA ALA A 347 9.33 -16.83 41.91
C ALA A 347 8.97 -15.87 43.05
N LEU A 348 8.06 -14.93 42.85
CA LEU A 348 7.61 -13.98 43.89
C LEU A 348 6.96 -14.70 45.09
N LYS A 349 6.19 -15.77 44.85
CA LYS A 349 5.57 -16.56 45.92
C LYS A 349 6.58 -17.43 46.67
N GLU A 350 7.32 -18.28 45.96
CA GLU A 350 8.11 -19.35 46.56
C GLU A 350 9.51 -18.89 47.00
N GLN A 351 10.13 -17.94 46.31
CA GLN A 351 11.48 -17.49 46.66
C GLN A 351 11.45 -16.24 47.53
N TYR A 352 10.47 -15.34 47.32
CA TYR A 352 10.38 -14.06 48.04
C TYR A 352 9.23 -13.94 49.03
N GLY A 353 8.37 -14.95 49.14
CA GLY A 353 7.32 -15.01 50.14
C GLY A 353 6.17 -14.03 49.96
N ILE A 354 5.98 -13.47 48.77
CA ILE A 354 4.90 -12.52 48.49
C ILE A 354 3.54 -13.24 48.49
N ALA A 355 2.60 -12.73 49.29
CA ALA A 355 1.28 -13.33 49.41
C ALA A 355 0.51 -13.34 48.08
N GLU A 356 -0.13 -14.47 47.74
CA GLU A 356 -0.86 -14.66 46.47
C GLU A 356 -1.95 -13.59 46.25
N SER A 357 -2.60 -13.14 47.31
CA SER A 357 -3.63 -12.08 47.25
C SER A 357 -3.13 -10.74 46.77
N ARG A 358 -1.82 -10.56 46.71
CA ARG A 358 -1.13 -9.36 46.26
C ARG A 358 -0.57 -9.50 44.85
N ILE A 359 -0.70 -10.66 44.18
CA ILE A 359 -0.18 -10.95 42.86
C ILE A 359 -1.35 -11.20 41.92
N SER A 360 -1.45 -10.42 40.86
CA SER A 360 -2.36 -10.65 39.73
C SER A 360 -1.54 -10.92 38.47
N TRP A 361 -2.04 -11.74 37.57
CA TRP A 361 -1.34 -11.98 36.33
C TRP A 361 -2.29 -12.17 35.14
N ASP A 362 -1.78 -11.86 33.93
CA ASP A 362 -2.46 -12.06 32.65
C ASP A 362 -1.46 -12.48 31.58
N SER A 363 -1.94 -12.89 30.41
CA SER A 363 -1.10 -13.21 29.25
C SER A 363 -1.75 -12.77 27.95
N LYS A 364 -1.02 -12.13 27.07
CA LYS A 364 -1.52 -11.57 25.80
C LYS A 364 -1.08 -12.36 24.56
N GLY A 365 -0.31 -13.46 24.75
CA GLY A 365 0.22 -14.22 23.63
C GLY A 365 1.15 -13.34 22.77
N SER A 366 1.03 -13.46 21.46
CA SER A 366 1.68 -12.60 20.47
C SER A 366 0.77 -11.51 19.88
N ARG A 367 -0.47 -11.38 20.38
CA ARG A 367 -1.46 -10.44 19.86
C ARG A 367 -1.18 -8.98 20.20
N VAL A 368 -0.41 -8.76 21.25
CA VAL A 368 0.05 -7.44 21.68
C VAL A 368 1.57 -7.46 21.73
N GLN A 369 2.19 -6.51 21.05
CA GLN A 369 3.65 -6.36 20.98
C GLN A 369 4.03 -5.05 21.66
N PRO A 370 4.39 -5.08 22.97
CA PRO A 370 4.70 -3.86 23.73
C PRO A 370 5.99 -3.16 23.29
N PHE A 371 6.86 -3.83 22.54
CA PHE A 371 8.13 -3.30 22.05
C PHE A 371 8.18 -3.37 20.52
N ALA A 372 8.82 -2.39 19.88
CA ALA A 372 9.01 -2.32 18.44
C ALA A 372 9.93 -3.46 17.92
N GLU A 373 10.94 -3.83 18.72
CA GLU A 373 11.83 -4.93 18.40
C GLU A 373 11.17 -6.27 18.74
N ASN A 374 11.08 -7.16 17.74
CA ASN A 374 10.38 -8.43 17.89
C ASN A 374 10.88 -9.24 19.10
N ASP A 375 12.19 -9.33 19.30
CA ASP A 375 12.81 -10.16 20.34
C ASP A 375 12.53 -9.67 21.76
N LEU A 376 12.31 -8.36 21.94
CA LEU A 376 11.97 -7.76 23.23
C LEU A 376 10.53 -8.10 23.67
N ASN A 377 9.69 -8.62 22.79
CA ASN A 377 8.36 -9.06 23.13
C ASN A 377 8.31 -10.45 23.81
N ARG A 378 9.48 -11.08 24.00
CA ARG A 378 9.63 -12.25 24.88
C ARG A 378 9.79 -11.81 26.32
N VAL A 379 8.71 -11.28 26.92
CA VAL A 379 8.79 -10.52 28.17
C VAL A 379 7.63 -10.81 29.12
N SER A 380 7.85 -10.61 30.41
CA SER A 380 6.81 -10.38 31.42
C SER A 380 6.97 -8.97 31.97
N ILE A 381 5.97 -8.12 31.73
CA ILE A 381 5.92 -6.76 32.26
C ILE A 381 5.25 -6.82 33.64
N CYS A 382 5.97 -6.33 34.66
CA CYS A 382 5.53 -6.32 36.05
C CYS A 382 5.36 -4.87 36.51
N ILE A 383 4.19 -4.53 37.04
CA ILE A 383 3.88 -3.23 37.60
C ILE A 383 3.40 -3.43 39.03
N ALA A 384 4.13 -2.91 40.00
CA ALA A 384 3.79 -2.93 41.40
C ALA A 384 3.36 -1.54 41.88
N GLU A 385 2.19 -1.40 42.47
CA GLU A 385 1.57 -0.16 42.90
C GLU A 385 0.75 -0.34 44.21
#